data_72bab841fe6f33e88f38422cee88d39a
#
_entry.id   72bab841fe6f33e88f38422cee88d39a
#
_cell.length_a   1.000
_cell.length_b   1.000
_cell.length_c   1.000
_cell.angle_alpha   90.00
_cell.angle_beta   90.00
_cell.angle_gamma   90.00
#
_symmetry.space_group_name_H-M   'P 1'
#
loop_
_entity.id
_entity.type
_entity.pdbx_description
1 polymer ?
#
loop_
_entity_poly.entity_id
_entity_poly.type
_entity_poly.pdbx_seq_one_letter_code
_entity_poly.pdbx_strand_id
1 'polypeptide(L)'
;MNSQVKFSTLYAFKLPPDGALPYSGLVFDRLGNLYGTTYYAGANGMGTVYKLTRGNGTWSETVLYSFMGGTDGGNPISSLVADPSGSLYGTTSADGASCGCGTIFKITRGSSGSWTERPVYRFPGTPNAGTAYNGLISNGAGHFYGATVNGGTADDGAIYEFIP
;
A
#
# COMPACT_ATOMS: atom_id res chain seq x y z
N MET A 1 -22.31 32.83 2.32
CA MET A 1 -22.81 31.44 2.53
C MET A 1 -21.82 30.74 3.46
N ASN A 2 -22.26 30.41 4.67
CA ASN A 2 -21.40 29.65 5.61
C ASN A 2 -21.38 28.20 5.15
N SER A 3 -20.34 27.79 4.42
CA SER A 3 -20.12 26.38 4.11
C SER A 3 -19.65 25.68 5.40
N GLN A 4 -20.56 25.02 6.10
CA GLN A 4 -20.18 24.20 7.24
C GLN A 4 -19.36 23.01 6.74
N VAL A 5 -18.14 22.89 7.27
CA VAL A 5 -17.32 21.68 7.07
C VAL A 5 -18.07 20.51 7.71
N LYS A 6 -18.40 19.48 6.91
CA LYS A 6 -19.05 18.26 7.40
C LYS A 6 -18.00 17.15 7.50
N PHE A 7 -17.82 16.63 8.69
CA PHE A 7 -16.96 15.47 8.97
C PHE A 7 -17.84 14.25 9.28
N SER A 8 -17.48 13.09 8.73
CA SER A 8 -18.13 11.82 9.08
C SER A 8 -17.13 10.67 8.95
N THR A 9 -17.18 9.74 9.89
CA THR A 9 -16.43 8.48 9.82
C THR A 9 -17.10 7.55 8.82
N LEU A 10 -16.38 7.10 7.81
CA LEU A 10 -16.89 6.18 6.80
C LEU A 10 -16.84 4.73 7.29
N TYR A 11 -15.73 4.35 7.90
CA TYR A 11 -15.48 3.02 8.43
C TYR A 11 -14.56 3.11 9.67
N ALA A 12 -14.84 2.32 10.68
CA ALA A 12 -13.99 2.14 11.86
C ALA A 12 -13.44 0.72 11.86
N PHE A 13 -12.12 0.60 11.77
CA PHE A 13 -11.45 -0.71 11.81
C PHE A 13 -11.70 -1.43 13.12
N LYS A 14 -11.79 -2.74 13.05
CA LYS A 14 -12.09 -3.65 14.17
C LYS A 14 -10.89 -4.55 14.43
N LEU A 15 -11.02 -5.45 15.40
CA LEU A 15 -10.02 -6.48 15.66
C LEU A 15 -9.92 -7.47 14.48
N PRO A 16 -8.76 -8.21 14.38
CA PRO A 16 -8.54 -9.16 13.27
C PRO A 16 -9.78 -10.03 12.94
N PRO A 17 -9.96 -10.36 11.63
CA PRO A 17 -8.97 -10.23 10.54
C PRO A 17 -8.91 -8.86 9.86
N ASP A 18 -9.66 -7.88 10.35
CA ASP A 18 -9.61 -6.49 9.88
C ASP A 18 -8.21 -5.89 10.09
N GLY A 19 -7.93 -4.77 9.43
CA GLY A 19 -6.66 -4.05 9.59
C GLY A 19 -6.66 -3.10 10.78
N ALA A 20 -5.50 -2.54 11.09
CA ALA A 20 -5.32 -1.50 12.09
C ALA A 20 -4.25 -0.49 11.67
N LEU A 21 -4.36 0.75 12.18
CA LEU A 21 -3.46 1.85 11.88
C LEU A 21 -3.37 2.17 10.37
N PRO A 22 -4.42 2.74 9.77
CA PRO A 22 -4.43 3.17 8.37
C PRO A 22 -3.64 4.47 8.20
N TYR A 23 -2.30 4.39 8.22
CA TYR A 23 -1.42 5.56 8.10
C TYR A 23 -1.38 6.15 6.70
N SER A 24 -1.77 5.37 5.69
CA SER A 24 -1.69 5.77 4.29
C SER A 24 -2.85 6.67 3.86
N GLY A 25 -2.65 7.43 2.79
CA GLY A 25 -3.75 8.04 2.04
C GLY A 25 -4.58 7.01 1.29
N LEU A 26 -5.70 7.45 0.77
CA LEU A 26 -6.65 6.63 0.04
C LEU A 26 -6.58 6.91 -1.46
N VAL A 27 -6.89 5.90 -2.28
CA VAL A 27 -7.07 6.05 -3.72
C VAL A 27 -8.47 5.59 -4.14
N PHE A 28 -9.08 6.34 -5.05
CA PHE A 28 -10.37 5.96 -5.65
C PHE A 28 -10.19 5.08 -6.89
N ASP A 29 -11.13 4.15 -7.07
CA ASP A 29 -11.37 3.62 -8.41
C ASP A 29 -12.47 4.43 -9.15
N ARG A 30 -12.70 4.08 -10.42
CA ARG A 30 -13.71 4.76 -11.26
C ARG A 30 -15.15 4.49 -10.80
N LEU A 31 -15.38 3.53 -9.94
CA LEU A 31 -16.69 3.18 -9.36
C LEU A 31 -16.94 3.87 -8.01
N GLY A 32 -15.98 4.67 -7.53
CA GLY A 32 -16.06 5.38 -6.26
C GLY A 32 -15.73 4.51 -5.04
N ASN A 33 -15.11 3.35 -5.22
CA ASN A 33 -14.56 2.58 -4.10
C ASN A 33 -13.24 3.22 -3.67
N LEU A 34 -12.93 3.10 -2.37
CA LEU A 34 -11.68 3.55 -1.77
C LEU A 34 -10.78 2.35 -1.51
N TYR A 35 -9.50 2.52 -1.75
CA TYR A 35 -8.47 1.53 -1.43
C TYR A 35 -7.42 2.16 -0.54
N GLY A 36 -6.90 1.39 0.40
CA GLY A 36 -5.86 1.82 1.30
C GLY A 36 -5.10 0.64 1.90
N THR A 37 -4.17 0.95 2.79
CA THR A 37 -3.40 -0.03 3.54
C THR A 37 -3.53 0.21 5.03
N THR A 38 -3.39 -0.85 5.82
CA THR A 38 -3.24 -0.77 7.27
C THR A 38 -1.86 -1.27 7.66
N TYR A 39 -1.22 -0.59 8.61
CA TYR A 39 0.13 -0.92 9.04
C TYR A 39 0.19 -2.22 9.85
N TYR A 40 -0.81 -2.46 10.71
CA TYR A 40 -0.90 -3.64 11.56
C TYR A 40 -2.20 -4.42 11.36
N ALA A 41 -2.27 -5.51 12.09
CA ALA A 41 -3.38 -6.46 12.10
C ALA A 41 -3.55 -7.19 10.75
N GLY A 42 -4.77 -7.53 10.33
CA GLY A 42 -4.99 -8.54 9.31
C GLY A 42 -4.78 -9.94 9.88
N ALA A 43 -4.85 -10.95 9.03
CA ALA A 43 -4.77 -12.36 9.46
C ALA A 43 -3.43 -12.73 10.12
N ASN A 44 -2.35 -12.06 9.76
CA ASN A 44 -0.98 -12.40 10.19
C ASN A 44 -0.32 -11.29 11.02
N GLY A 45 -1.03 -10.20 11.33
CA GLY A 45 -0.48 -9.09 12.11
C GLY A 45 0.44 -8.12 11.36
N MET A 46 0.70 -8.36 10.08
CA MET A 46 1.68 -7.61 9.27
C MET A 46 1.03 -6.57 8.35
N GLY A 47 -0.24 -6.25 8.62
CA GLY A 47 -1.00 -5.26 7.86
C GLY A 47 -1.77 -5.82 6.67
N THR A 48 -2.58 -4.96 6.07
CA THR A 48 -3.48 -5.36 4.97
C THR A 48 -3.47 -4.36 3.81
N VAL A 49 -3.94 -4.84 2.65
CA VAL A 49 -4.55 -3.98 1.63
C VAL A 49 -6.05 -4.18 1.70
N TYR A 50 -6.81 -3.11 1.77
CA TYR A 50 -8.26 -3.15 1.90
C TYR A 50 -8.97 -2.30 0.84
N LYS A 51 -10.24 -2.60 0.66
CA LYS A 51 -11.19 -1.85 -0.17
C LYS A 51 -12.39 -1.45 0.68
N LEU A 52 -12.80 -0.21 0.56
CA LEU A 52 -14.11 0.25 1.06
C LEU A 52 -15.06 0.41 -0.12
N THR A 53 -16.22 -0.21 -0.01
CA THR A 53 -17.29 -0.14 -1.00
C THR A 53 -18.51 0.53 -0.39
N ARG A 54 -19.11 1.48 -1.10
CA ARG A 54 -20.34 2.13 -0.67
C ARG A 54 -21.53 1.37 -1.18
N GLY A 55 -22.40 0.96 -0.27
CA GLY A 55 -23.68 0.29 -0.60
C GLY A 55 -24.77 0.71 0.36
N ASN A 56 -25.98 0.99 -0.14
CA ASN A 56 -27.17 1.32 0.68
C ASN A 56 -26.93 2.42 1.74
N GLY A 57 -26.09 3.42 1.40
CA GLY A 57 -25.79 4.54 2.31
C GLY A 57 -24.69 4.27 3.33
N THR A 58 -24.18 3.06 3.42
CA THR A 58 -23.09 2.65 4.34
C THR A 58 -21.84 2.24 3.57
N TRP A 59 -20.70 2.23 4.26
CA TRP A 59 -19.44 1.71 3.73
C TRP A 59 -19.16 0.35 4.36
N SER A 60 -18.72 -0.58 3.54
CA SER A 60 -18.26 -1.90 3.97
C SER A 60 -16.80 -2.09 3.56
N GLU A 61 -16.03 -2.69 4.45
CA GLU A 61 -14.64 -3.04 4.24
C GLU A 61 -14.54 -4.46 3.69
N THR A 62 -13.55 -4.68 2.84
CA THR A 62 -13.10 -5.99 2.38
C THR A 62 -11.59 -6.02 2.38
N VAL A 63 -11.00 -6.92 3.16
CA VAL A 63 -9.56 -7.20 3.08
C VAL A 63 -9.27 -7.87 1.75
N LEU A 64 -8.42 -7.27 0.94
CA LEU A 64 -8.00 -7.79 -0.35
C LEU A 64 -6.77 -8.69 -0.20
N TYR A 65 -5.87 -8.33 0.72
CA TYR A 65 -4.67 -9.07 1.04
C TYR A 65 -4.23 -8.80 2.48
N SER A 66 -3.75 -9.85 3.16
CA SER A 66 -3.10 -9.74 4.47
C SER A 66 -1.65 -10.16 4.33
N PHE A 67 -0.71 -9.24 4.60
CA PHE A 67 0.72 -9.52 4.52
C PHE A 67 1.12 -10.58 5.55
N MET A 68 2.04 -11.46 5.14
CA MET A 68 2.56 -12.55 6.00
C MET A 68 3.91 -12.21 6.61
N GLY A 69 4.59 -11.17 6.12
CA GLY A 69 5.98 -10.91 6.43
C GLY A 69 6.94 -11.76 5.58
N GLY A 70 8.23 -11.70 5.88
CA GLY A 70 9.22 -12.44 5.12
C GLY A 70 9.32 -11.93 3.68
N THR A 71 9.17 -12.82 2.70
CA THR A 71 9.44 -12.47 1.30
C THR A 71 8.36 -11.61 0.63
N ASP A 72 7.15 -11.56 1.16
CA ASP A 72 6.08 -10.69 0.62
C ASP A 72 6.07 -9.29 1.21
N GLY A 73 6.91 -9.07 2.23
CA GLY A 73 6.97 -7.82 2.95
C GLY A 73 5.93 -7.73 4.06
N GLY A 74 5.97 -6.63 4.78
CA GLY A 74 5.05 -6.36 5.89
C GLY A 74 4.98 -4.89 6.24
N ASN A 75 4.01 -4.54 7.06
CA ASN A 75 3.80 -3.18 7.54
C ASN A 75 3.71 -2.16 6.38
N PRO A 76 2.72 -2.30 5.48
CA PRO A 76 2.53 -1.34 4.41
C PRO A 76 2.20 0.04 4.99
N ILE A 77 2.91 1.05 4.52
CA ILE A 77 2.85 2.41 5.08
C ILE A 77 2.43 3.44 4.05
N SER A 78 2.52 3.08 2.76
CA SER A 78 2.31 4.01 1.67
C SER A 78 0.88 4.01 1.13
N SER A 79 0.49 5.15 0.57
CA SER A 79 -0.68 5.21 -0.30
C SER A 79 -0.49 4.31 -1.51
N LEU A 80 -1.58 3.71 -1.96
CA LEU A 80 -1.58 2.91 -3.18
C LEU A 80 -1.58 3.81 -4.42
N VAL A 81 -1.01 3.32 -5.49
CA VAL A 81 -1.11 3.93 -6.81
C VAL A 81 -1.58 2.90 -7.82
N ALA A 82 -2.57 3.25 -8.65
CA ALA A 82 -3.11 2.37 -9.66
C ALA A 82 -2.37 2.53 -10.99
N ASP A 83 -2.15 1.42 -11.69
CA ASP A 83 -1.78 1.43 -13.09
C ASP A 83 -3.04 1.50 -14.00
N PRO A 84 -2.89 1.76 -15.31
CA PRO A 84 -4.02 1.80 -16.24
C PRO A 84 -4.80 0.49 -16.33
N SER A 85 -4.20 -0.65 -15.96
CA SER A 85 -4.87 -1.97 -15.95
C SER A 85 -5.74 -2.18 -14.69
N GLY A 86 -5.65 -1.28 -13.70
CA GLY A 86 -6.34 -1.38 -12.42
C GLY A 86 -5.60 -2.22 -11.37
N SER A 87 -4.35 -2.60 -11.63
CA SER A 87 -3.48 -3.14 -10.59
C SER A 87 -3.04 -2.02 -9.64
N LEU A 88 -2.86 -2.35 -8.37
CA LEU A 88 -2.44 -1.40 -7.34
C LEU A 88 -1.01 -1.71 -6.91
N TYR A 89 -0.23 -0.66 -6.70
CA TYR A 89 1.14 -0.74 -6.21
C TYR A 89 1.26 0.04 -4.92
N GLY A 90 2.11 -0.44 -4.03
CA GLY A 90 2.45 0.24 -2.79
C GLY A 90 3.80 -0.23 -2.28
N THR A 91 4.20 0.27 -1.12
CA THR A 91 5.45 -0.12 -0.45
C THR A 91 5.17 -0.67 0.94
N THR A 92 5.96 -1.64 1.35
CA THR A 92 6.04 -2.11 2.73
C THR A 92 7.30 -1.56 3.39
N SER A 93 7.29 -1.38 4.70
CA SER A 93 8.44 -0.85 5.44
C SER A 93 9.26 -1.92 6.15
N ALA A 94 8.78 -3.17 6.16
CA ALA A 94 9.43 -4.28 6.84
C ALA A 94 9.55 -5.50 5.93
N ASP A 95 10.46 -6.39 6.29
CA ASP A 95 10.72 -7.65 5.57
C ASP A 95 11.18 -7.46 4.12
N GLY A 96 10.89 -8.40 3.24
CA GLY A 96 11.24 -8.35 1.82
C GLY A 96 12.60 -8.95 1.50
N ALA A 97 13.67 -8.44 2.07
CA ALA A 97 15.05 -8.91 1.92
C ALA A 97 15.70 -9.11 3.29
N SER A 98 16.95 -9.59 3.31
CA SER A 98 17.70 -9.84 4.54
C SER A 98 17.89 -8.62 5.44
N CYS A 99 17.80 -7.41 4.91
CA CYS A 99 17.89 -6.17 5.69
C CYS A 99 16.56 -5.78 6.36
N GLY A 100 15.43 -6.43 6.03
CA GLY A 100 14.12 -5.97 6.49
C GLY A 100 13.70 -4.61 5.92
N CYS A 101 14.20 -4.25 4.75
CA CYS A 101 14.06 -2.91 4.16
C CYS A 101 12.75 -2.70 3.40
N GLY A 102 11.87 -3.69 3.38
CA GLY A 102 10.58 -3.64 2.72
C GLY A 102 10.62 -3.97 1.23
N THR A 103 9.46 -3.81 0.61
CA THR A 103 9.23 -4.18 -0.79
C THR A 103 8.47 -3.09 -1.54
N ILE A 104 8.54 -3.11 -2.86
CA ILE A 104 7.45 -2.61 -3.70
C ILE A 104 6.58 -3.83 -4.03
N PHE A 105 5.31 -3.78 -3.72
CA PHE A 105 4.36 -4.82 -4.04
C PHE A 105 3.38 -4.40 -5.13
N LYS A 106 2.87 -5.39 -5.84
CA LYS A 106 1.76 -5.25 -6.78
C LYS A 106 0.61 -6.14 -6.32
N ILE A 107 -0.60 -5.61 -6.29
CA ILE A 107 -1.80 -6.39 -6.08
C ILE A 107 -2.67 -6.34 -7.33
N THR A 108 -3.09 -7.49 -7.81
CA THR A 108 -3.83 -7.64 -9.06
C THR A 108 -5.11 -8.42 -8.82
N ARG A 109 -6.19 -7.96 -9.43
CA ARG A 109 -7.47 -8.66 -9.40
C ARG A 109 -7.52 -9.72 -10.50
N GLY A 110 -7.68 -10.98 -10.13
CA GLY A 110 -7.88 -12.09 -11.06
C GLY A 110 -9.27 -12.09 -11.69
N SER A 111 -9.45 -12.88 -12.72
CA SER A 111 -10.74 -13.05 -13.43
C SER A 111 -11.84 -13.63 -12.52
N SER A 112 -11.48 -14.42 -11.52
CA SER A 112 -12.40 -14.94 -10.49
C SER A 112 -12.85 -13.90 -9.46
N GLY A 113 -12.26 -12.68 -9.50
CA GLY A 113 -12.49 -11.63 -8.52
C GLY A 113 -11.60 -11.69 -7.29
N SER A 114 -10.79 -12.74 -7.14
CA SER A 114 -9.76 -12.84 -6.09
C SER A 114 -8.63 -11.85 -6.33
N TRP A 115 -7.97 -11.44 -5.27
CA TRP A 115 -6.79 -10.58 -5.34
C TRP A 115 -5.54 -11.39 -5.01
N THR A 116 -4.48 -11.14 -5.74
CA THR A 116 -3.16 -11.74 -5.52
C THR A 116 -2.14 -10.64 -5.34
N GLU A 117 -1.29 -10.80 -4.35
CA GLU A 117 -0.14 -9.95 -4.10
C GLU A 117 1.10 -10.59 -4.71
N ARG A 118 2.03 -9.74 -5.15
CA ARG A 118 3.36 -10.13 -5.58
C ARG A 118 4.35 -9.02 -5.26
N PRO A 119 5.45 -9.29 -4.55
CA PRO A 119 6.55 -8.36 -4.47
C PRO A 119 7.21 -8.24 -5.83
N VAL A 120 7.31 -7.02 -6.35
CA VAL A 120 7.93 -6.71 -7.63
C VAL A 120 9.35 -6.18 -7.48
N TYR A 121 9.69 -5.67 -6.29
CA TYR A 121 11.04 -5.30 -5.91
C TYR A 121 11.23 -5.47 -4.41
N ARG A 122 12.42 -5.94 -3.99
CA ARG A 122 12.83 -6.01 -2.59
C ARG A 122 14.01 -5.08 -2.40
N PHE A 123 13.88 -4.14 -1.49
CA PHE A 123 14.94 -3.18 -1.21
C PHE A 123 16.14 -3.90 -0.59
N PRO A 124 17.34 -3.78 -1.19
CA PRO A 124 18.51 -4.54 -0.72
C PRO A 124 19.19 -3.90 0.50
N GLY A 125 18.78 -2.70 0.91
CA GLY A 125 19.45 -1.94 1.95
C GLY A 125 20.63 -1.13 1.42
N THR A 126 21.39 -0.57 2.37
CA THR A 126 22.58 0.24 2.05
C THR A 126 23.69 -0.60 1.42
N PRO A 127 24.51 -0.03 0.52
CA PRO A 127 24.54 1.38 0.09
C PRO A 127 23.55 1.75 -1.03
N ASN A 128 22.73 0.81 -1.45
CA ASN A 128 21.75 1.04 -2.52
C ASN A 128 20.52 1.81 -1.98
N ALA A 129 19.32 1.41 -2.35
CA ALA A 129 18.11 1.97 -1.80
C ALA A 129 17.73 1.24 -0.50
N GLY A 130 17.55 1.98 0.57
CA GLY A 130 17.10 1.44 1.86
C GLY A 130 15.59 1.41 2.01
N THR A 131 15.08 1.66 3.21
CA THR A 131 13.66 1.49 3.53
C THR A 131 12.79 2.56 2.84
N ALA A 132 11.77 2.11 2.12
CA ALA A 132 10.78 2.98 1.48
C ALA A 132 9.62 3.28 2.44
N TYR A 133 9.68 4.41 3.13
CA TYR A 133 8.56 4.90 3.97
C TYR A 133 7.54 5.72 3.20
N ASN A 134 7.88 6.16 1.99
CA ASN A 134 7.01 7.00 1.17
C ASN A 134 6.31 6.20 0.09
N GLY A 135 5.17 6.72 -0.37
CA GLY A 135 4.42 6.13 -1.46
C GLY A 135 5.08 6.31 -2.82
N LEU A 136 4.47 5.68 -3.80
CA LEU A 136 4.82 5.82 -5.19
C LEU A 136 3.97 6.91 -5.84
N ILE A 137 4.53 7.57 -6.85
CA ILE A 137 3.77 8.34 -7.82
C ILE A 137 3.94 7.69 -9.20
N SER A 138 2.93 7.83 -10.07
CA SER A 138 2.98 7.32 -11.44
C SER A 138 2.90 8.46 -12.44
N ASN A 139 3.63 8.35 -13.54
CA ASN A 139 3.49 9.26 -14.68
C ASN A 139 2.35 8.86 -15.64
N GLY A 140 1.62 7.78 -15.33
CA GLY A 140 0.55 7.24 -16.18
C GLY A 140 1.03 6.42 -17.40
N ALA A 141 2.33 6.41 -17.68
CA ALA A 141 2.94 5.68 -18.79
C ALA A 141 3.68 4.39 -18.34
N GLY A 142 3.40 3.92 -17.12
CA GLY A 142 3.99 2.70 -16.57
C GLY A 142 5.27 2.92 -15.78
N HIS A 143 5.68 4.15 -15.57
CA HIS A 143 6.81 4.48 -14.71
C HIS A 143 6.33 4.94 -13.35
N PHE A 144 6.97 4.46 -12.31
CA PHE A 144 6.69 4.80 -10.92
C PHE A 144 7.95 5.37 -10.27
N TYR A 145 7.76 6.34 -9.39
CA TYR A 145 8.85 7.03 -8.70
C TYR A 145 8.58 7.00 -7.20
N GLY A 146 9.62 6.87 -6.42
CA GLY A 146 9.54 6.87 -4.97
C GLY A 146 10.83 7.34 -4.33
N ALA A 147 10.83 7.37 -3.00
CA ALA A 147 11.99 7.74 -2.21
C ALA A 147 12.23 6.73 -1.09
N THR A 148 13.49 6.56 -0.71
CA THR A 148 13.90 5.83 0.49
C THR A 148 14.48 6.80 1.52
N VAL A 149 14.36 6.46 2.81
CA VAL A 149 14.85 7.32 3.89
C VAL A 149 16.32 7.12 4.20
N ASN A 150 16.91 6.04 3.73
CA ASN A 150 18.33 5.71 3.83
C ASN A 150 18.80 5.03 2.55
N GLY A 151 20.08 4.72 2.45
CA GLY A 151 20.72 4.26 1.23
C GLY A 151 21.23 5.42 0.36
N GLY A 152 21.68 5.12 -0.87
CA GLY A 152 22.49 6.05 -1.65
C GLY A 152 23.94 6.11 -1.14
N THR A 153 24.77 6.88 -1.80
CA THR A 153 26.22 6.92 -1.51
C THR A 153 26.59 7.50 -0.14
N ALA A 154 25.73 8.37 0.41
CA ALA A 154 25.91 9.01 1.72
C ALA A 154 25.01 8.42 2.83
N ASP A 155 24.18 7.43 2.49
CA ASP A 155 23.16 6.85 3.36
C ASP A 155 22.05 7.84 3.84
N ASP A 156 21.89 8.95 3.11
CA ASP A 156 20.91 10.00 3.39
C ASP A 156 19.61 9.81 2.59
N GLY A 157 19.42 8.65 1.96
CA GLY A 157 18.25 8.31 1.15
C GLY A 157 18.49 8.44 -0.35
N ALA A 158 17.52 7.97 -1.11
CA ALA A 158 17.57 7.99 -2.58
C ALA A 158 16.18 8.24 -3.18
N ILE A 159 16.17 8.87 -4.35
CA ILE A 159 15.01 8.89 -5.25
C ILE A 159 15.23 7.79 -6.28
N TYR A 160 14.22 6.99 -6.50
CA TYR A 160 14.29 5.87 -7.45
C TYR A 160 13.16 5.91 -8.48
N GLU A 161 13.43 5.37 -9.65
CA GLU A 161 12.46 5.01 -10.67
C GLU A 161 12.27 3.50 -10.67
N PHE A 162 11.03 3.07 -10.85
CA PHE A 162 10.65 1.68 -10.96
C PHE A 162 9.75 1.48 -12.19
N ILE A 163 10.08 0.51 -13.03
CA ILE A 163 9.31 0.10 -14.22
C ILE A 163 8.99 -1.39 -14.03
N PRO A 164 7.70 -1.78 -13.79
CA PRO A 164 7.31 -3.15 -13.52
C PRO A 164 7.37 -4.07 -14.73
#